data_2fc596b880e4e03c0dd2b71e31efab0e
#
_entry.id   2fc596b880e4e03c0dd2b71e31efab0e
#
_cell.length_a   1.000
_cell.length_b   1.000
_cell.length_c   1.000
_cell.angle_alpha   90.00
_cell.angle_beta   90.00
_cell.angle_gamma   90.00
#
_symmetry.space_group_name_H-M   'P 1'
#
loop_
_entity.id
_entity.type
_entity.pdbx_description
1 polymer ?
#
loop_
_entity_poly.entity_id
_entity_poly.type
_entity_poly.pdbx_seq_one_letter_code
_entity_poly.pdbx_strand_id
1 'polypeptide(L)'
;EPVPPSDVWDDVSHMQQRDPRRSGYGGQKPAALLERILKCASREGDLVADLMCGSGAFLSAASALGRRFFGVDQSPRAAAAAMRMLSGAASTFFGTASQEPCALNAEFSTGIADYIFHLCDFDGGLDRVDAWAAGYFLDGAFHAMAEAMRTHKNRGRMDFTLHFPIHMGVPAIRVSDTAGRQLYYRLEE
;
A
#
# COMPACT_ATOMS: atom_id res chain seq x y z
N GLU A 1 -17.35 -5.68 -36.33
CA GLU A 1 -18.07 -5.96 -35.06
C GLU A 1 -17.08 -6.43 -34.01
N PRO A 2 -17.20 -5.99 -32.77
CA PRO A 2 -16.33 -6.50 -31.71
C PRO A 2 -16.60 -7.99 -31.49
N VAL A 3 -15.57 -8.81 -31.59
CA VAL A 3 -15.64 -10.25 -31.30
C VAL A 3 -15.75 -10.43 -29.79
N PRO A 4 -16.75 -11.16 -29.28
CA PRO A 4 -16.87 -11.44 -27.88
C PRO A 4 -15.64 -12.25 -27.40
N PRO A 5 -15.17 -12.04 -26.16
CA PRO A 5 -14.05 -12.80 -25.63
C PRO A 5 -14.40 -14.30 -25.59
N SER A 6 -13.40 -15.14 -25.91
CA SER A 6 -13.50 -16.58 -25.74
C SER A 6 -13.73 -16.97 -24.28
N ASP A 7 -14.37 -18.06 -24.02
CA ASP A 7 -14.54 -18.70 -22.71
C ASP A 7 -13.27 -19.46 -22.28
N VAL A 8 -12.32 -19.67 -23.20
CA VAL A 8 -11.01 -20.27 -22.94
C VAL A 8 -9.91 -19.21 -23.13
N TRP A 9 -9.08 -19.03 -22.12
CA TRP A 9 -8.00 -18.01 -22.10
C TRP A 9 -6.62 -18.68 -21.95
N ASP A 10 -6.20 -19.38 -22.99
CA ASP A 10 -4.91 -20.08 -23.06
C ASP A 10 -3.73 -19.19 -23.45
N ASP A 11 -4.01 -17.97 -23.89
CA ASP A 11 -3.02 -16.94 -24.27
C ASP A 11 -2.45 -16.17 -23.06
N VAL A 12 -2.98 -16.35 -21.85
CA VAL A 12 -2.49 -15.71 -20.63
C VAL A 12 -1.51 -16.62 -19.89
N SER A 13 -0.22 -16.31 -20.02
CA SER A 13 0.81 -17.06 -19.30
C SER A 13 0.72 -16.87 -17.80
N HIS A 14 0.99 -17.94 -17.05
CA HIS A 14 1.12 -17.86 -15.60
C HIS A 14 2.34 -17.01 -15.19
N MET A 15 2.28 -16.40 -14.01
CA MET A 15 3.39 -15.62 -13.47
C MET A 15 4.53 -16.54 -12.99
N GLN A 16 5.69 -16.44 -13.63
CA GLN A 16 6.85 -17.23 -13.25
C GLN A 16 7.41 -16.83 -11.89
N GLN A 17 8.11 -17.74 -11.20
CA GLN A 17 8.65 -17.47 -9.87
C GLN A 17 9.64 -16.29 -9.82
N ARG A 18 10.39 -16.07 -10.90
CA ARG A 18 11.38 -14.99 -11.02
C ARG A 18 10.85 -13.74 -11.74
N ASP A 19 9.54 -13.63 -11.93
CA ASP A 19 8.95 -12.44 -12.56
C ASP A 19 9.19 -11.21 -11.67
N PRO A 20 9.84 -10.14 -12.20
CA PRO A 20 10.14 -8.94 -11.41
C PRO A 20 8.90 -8.18 -10.92
N ARG A 21 7.71 -8.49 -11.46
CA ARG A 21 6.42 -7.93 -11.03
C ARG A 21 5.81 -8.64 -9.83
N ARG A 22 6.46 -9.71 -9.32
CA ARG A 22 5.97 -10.40 -8.12
C ARG A 22 6.14 -9.53 -6.88
N SER A 23 5.06 -9.43 -6.11
CA SER A 23 5.05 -8.75 -4.81
C SER A 23 5.71 -9.56 -3.68
N GLY A 24 6.05 -10.82 -3.94
CA GLY A 24 6.46 -11.77 -2.89
C GLY A 24 5.27 -12.41 -2.15
N TYR A 25 4.05 -11.96 -2.39
CA TYR A 25 2.84 -12.56 -1.82
C TYR A 25 2.41 -13.78 -2.65
N GLY A 26 2.12 -14.90 -1.97
CA GLY A 26 1.65 -16.12 -2.62
C GLY A 26 0.29 -15.93 -3.29
N GLY A 27 0.09 -16.57 -4.45
CA GLY A 27 -1.20 -16.52 -5.13
C GLY A 27 -1.45 -15.30 -6.00
N GLN A 28 -0.47 -14.40 -6.18
CA GLN A 28 -0.61 -13.26 -7.09
C GLN A 28 -0.90 -13.72 -8.52
N LYS A 29 -1.92 -13.13 -9.14
CA LYS A 29 -2.34 -13.41 -10.51
C LYS A 29 -1.62 -12.51 -11.52
N PRO A 30 -1.42 -12.95 -12.79
CA PRO A 30 -0.86 -12.11 -13.83
C PRO A 30 -1.73 -10.88 -14.10
N ALA A 31 -1.12 -9.72 -14.31
CA ALA A 31 -1.84 -8.48 -14.60
C ALA A 31 -2.73 -8.62 -15.85
N ALA A 32 -2.25 -9.28 -16.89
CA ALA A 32 -3.02 -9.50 -18.14
C ALA A 32 -4.36 -10.23 -17.90
N LEU A 33 -4.39 -11.20 -16.97
CA LEU A 33 -5.63 -11.87 -16.58
C LEU A 33 -6.59 -10.90 -15.89
N LEU A 34 -6.08 -10.16 -14.92
CA LEU A 34 -6.88 -9.24 -14.11
C LEU A 34 -7.44 -8.08 -14.95
N GLU A 35 -6.63 -7.56 -15.86
CA GLU A 35 -7.06 -6.53 -16.81
C GLU A 35 -8.17 -7.04 -17.75
N ARG A 36 -8.06 -8.28 -18.24
CA ARG A 36 -9.09 -8.89 -19.07
C ARG A 36 -10.41 -9.03 -18.32
N ILE A 37 -10.38 -9.56 -17.10
CA ILE A 37 -11.56 -9.66 -16.23
C ILE A 37 -12.22 -8.28 -16.06
N LEU A 38 -11.41 -7.26 -15.70
CA LEU A 38 -11.90 -5.91 -15.50
C LEU A 38 -12.54 -5.30 -16.76
N LYS A 39 -11.91 -5.48 -17.92
CA LYS A 39 -12.43 -4.98 -19.20
C LYS A 39 -13.73 -5.67 -19.62
N CYS A 40 -13.90 -6.96 -19.29
CA CYS A 40 -15.12 -7.70 -19.59
C CYS A 40 -16.27 -7.36 -18.63
N ALA A 41 -15.96 -7.07 -17.35
CA ALA A 41 -16.97 -6.98 -16.29
C ALA A 41 -17.26 -5.56 -15.81
N SER A 42 -16.52 -4.56 -16.27
CA SER A 42 -16.66 -3.16 -15.78
C SER A 42 -16.25 -2.14 -16.83
N ARG A 43 -16.61 -0.87 -16.59
CA ARG A 43 -16.24 0.31 -17.39
C ARG A 43 -15.34 1.23 -16.58
N GLU A 44 -14.66 2.13 -17.27
CA GLU A 44 -13.94 3.22 -16.62
C GLU A 44 -14.85 4.03 -15.69
N GLY A 45 -14.38 4.38 -14.51
CA GLY A 45 -15.16 5.07 -13.47
C GLY A 45 -16.01 4.16 -12.57
N ASP A 46 -16.24 2.91 -12.94
CA ASP A 46 -16.99 1.96 -12.10
C ASP A 46 -16.22 1.65 -10.80
N LEU A 47 -16.98 1.31 -9.75
CA LEU A 47 -16.44 0.77 -8.51
C LEU A 47 -16.33 -0.75 -8.60
N VAL A 48 -15.14 -1.28 -8.40
CA VAL A 48 -14.88 -2.72 -8.30
C VAL A 48 -14.43 -3.08 -6.88
N ALA A 49 -14.80 -4.27 -6.42
CA ALA A 49 -14.49 -4.75 -5.08
C ALA A 49 -13.79 -6.10 -5.12
N ASP A 50 -12.75 -6.25 -4.27
CA ASP A 50 -12.08 -7.52 -4.02
C ASP A 50 -12.03 -7.76 -2.51
N LEU A 51 -12.84 -8.70 -2.02
CA LEU A 51 -13.00 -8.97 -0.60
C LEU A 51 -11.94 -9.92 -0.02
N MET A 52 -11.00 -10.36 -0.84
CA MET A 52 -9.83 -11.17 -0.46
C MET A 52 -8.62 -10.74 -1.31
N CYS A 53 -8.31 -9.43 -1.28
CA CYS A 53 -7.48 -8.76 -2.27
C CYS A 53 -6.01 -9.20 -2.26
N GLY A 54 -5.55 -9.91 -1.26
CA GLY A 54 -4.20 -10.45 -1.19
C GLY A 54 -3.14 -9.37 -1.41
N SER A 55 -2.32 -9.55 -2.45
CA SER A 55 -1.29 -8.58 -2.84
C SER A 55 -1.82 -7.26 -3.40
N GLY A 56 -3.13 -7.09 -3.59
CA GLY A 56 -3.71 -5.91 -4.23
C GLY A 56 -3.51 -5.86 -5.75
N ALA A 57 -3.08 -6.94 -6.39
CA ALA A 57 -2.83 -6.94 -7.83
C ALA A 57 -4.09 -6.61 -8.66
N PHE A 58 -5.27 -7.08 -8.24
CA PHE A 58 -6.54 -6.73 -8.88
C PHE A 58 -6.86 -5.24 -8.71
N LEU A 59 -6.65 -4.69 -7.52
CA LEU A 59 -6.88 -3.28 -7.23
C LEU A 59 -5.93 -2.38 -8.03
N SER A 60 -4.66 -2.80 -8.16
CA SER A 60 -3.67 -2.10 -8.98
C SER A 60 -4.06 -2.10 -10.46
N ALA A 61 -4.53 -3.22 -11.00
CA ALA A 61 -5.03 -3.30 -12.36
C ALA A 61 -6.30 -2.43 -12.56
N ALA A 62 -7.20 -2.41 -11.57
CA ALA A 62 -8.38 -1.54 -11.56
C ALA A 62 -8.00 -0.07 -11.62
N SER A 63 -7.07 0.36 -10.76
CA SER A 63 -6.53 1.72 -10.76
C SER A 63 -5.93 2.11 -12.11
N ALA A 64 -5.07 1.25 -12.67
CA ALA A 64 -4.42 1.47 -13.96
C ALA A 64 -5.41 1.61 -15.14
N LEU A 65 -6.58 1.00 -15.02
CA LEU A 65 -7.66 1.06 -16.00
C LEU A 65 -8.71 2.13 -15.69
N GLY A 66 -8.47 3.04 -14.75
CA GLY A 66 -9.38 4.14 -14.40
C GLY A 66 -10.64 3.71 -13.64
N ARG A 67 -10.63 2.54 -12.99
CA ARG A 67 -11.71 2.10 -12.10
C ARG A 67 -11.47 2.60 -10.70
N ARG A 68 -12.54 2.92 -9.97
CA ARG A 68 -12.49 3.07 -8.51
C ARG A 68 -12.43 1.66 -7.92
N PHE A 69 -11.77 1.49 -6.79
CA PHE A 69 -11.60 0.17 -6.21
C PHE A 69 -11.78 0.19 -4.69
N PHE A 70 -12.19 -0.96 -4.18
CA PHE A 70 -12.27 -1.25 -2.77
C PHE A 70 -11.71 -2.66 -2.54
N GLY A 71 -10.81 -2.83 -1.58
CA GLY A 71 -10.21 -4.12 -1.27
C GLY A 71 -10.20 -4.39 0.22
N VAL A 72 -10.40 -5.65 0.59
CA VAL A 72 -10.32 -6.13 1.97
C VAL A 72 -9.46 -7.38 2.00
N ASP A 73 -8.65 -7.52 3.04
CA ASP A 73 -7.99 -8.77 3.38
C ASP A 73 -7.79 -8.86 4.89
N GLN A 74 -7.91 -10.06 5.44
CA GLN A 74 -7.70 -10.30 6.87
C GLN A 74 -6.23 -10.43 7.26
N SER A 75 -5.34 -10.64 6.29
CA SER A 75 -3.93 -10.88 6.53
C SER A 75 -3.15 -9.56 6.56
N PRO A 76 -2.44 -9.24 7.65
CA PRO A 76 -1.54 -8.09 7.70
C PRO A 76 -0.48 -8.10 6.60
N ARG A 77 0.02 -9.29 6.22
CA ARG A 77 0.97 -9.45 5.11
C ARG A 77 0.35 -9.11 3.76
N ALA A 78 -0.92 -9.43 3.55
CA ALA A 78 -1.67 -9.04 2.36
C ALA A 78 -1.81 -7.52 2.31
N ALA A 79 -2.21 -6.89 3.41
CA ALA A 79 -2.34 -5.45 3.51
C ALA A 79 -1.00 -4.73 3.19
N ALA A 80 0.12 -5.19 3.75
CA ALA A 80 1.44 -4.65 3.46
C ALA A 80 1.84 -4.83 1.99
N ALA A 81 1.52 -5.98 1.38
CA ALA A 81 1.77 -6.23 -0.04
C ALA A 81 0.89 -5.34 -0.94
N ALA A 82 -0.39 -5.17 -0.59
CA ALA A 82 -1.33 -4.31 -1.32
C ALA A 82 -0.92 -2.84 -1.24
N MET A 83 -0.47 -2.34 -0.09
CA MET A 83 0.08 -0.99 0.04
C MET A 83 1.26 -0.75 -0.90
N ARG A 84 2.20 -1.70 -0.96
CA ARG A 84 3.32 -1.61 -1.91
C ARG A 84 2.87 -1.65 -3.37
N MET A 85 1.90 -2.49 -3.68
CA MET A 85 1.38 -2.64 -5.05
C MET A 85 0.63 -1.38 -5.51
N LEU A 86 -0.03 -0.68 -4.59
CA LEU A 86 -0.82 0.51 -4.83
C LEU A 86 -0.04 1.81 -4.56
N SER A 87 1.27 1.72 -4.27
CA SER A 87 2.09 2.91 -4.10
C SER A 87 2.06 3.77 -5.38
N GLY A 88 1.70 5.04 -5.24
CA GLY A 88 1.48 5.95 -6.37
C GLY A 88 0.05 5.99 -6.92
N ALA A 89 -0.86 5.09 -6.47
CA ALA A 89 -2.30 5.24 -6.71
C ALA A 89 -2.93 6.08 -5.59
N ALA A 90 -3.91 6.91 -5.95
CA ALA A 90 -4.73 7.61 -4.94
C ALA A 90 -5.55 6.58 -4.16
N SER A 91 -5.09 6.20 -2.99
CA SER A 91 -5.71 5.17 -2.16
C SER A 91 -5.58 5.50 -0.68
N THR A 92 -6.62 5.18 0.09
CA THR A 92 -6.64 5.30 1.55
C THR A 92 -6.73 3.91 2.14
N PHE A 93 -5.89 3.63 3.13
CA PHE A 93 -5.87 2.35 3.81
C PHE A 93 -6.48 2.49 5.20
N PHE A 94 -7.42 1.60 5.51
CA PHE A 94 -7.98 1.44 6.83
C PHE A 94 -7.52 0.10 7.39
N GLY A 95 -7.04 0.07 8.62
CA GLY A 95 -6.64 -1.16 9.29
C GLY A 95 -6.87 -1.07 10.79
N THR A 96 -7.05 -2.23 11.42
CA THR A 96 -6.96 -2.30 12.88
C THR A 96 -5.49 -2.16 13.26
N ALA A 97 -5.17 -1.15 14.08
CA ALA A 97 -3.85 -1.06 14.69
C ALA A 97 -3.58 -2.31 15.53
N SER A 98 -2.35 -2.79 15.52
CA SER A 98 -1.95 -3.85 16.44
C SER A 98 -2.19 -3.39 17.87
N GLN A 99 -2.87 -4.21 18.68
CA GLN A 99 -3.07 -3.94 20.11
C GLN A 99 -1.83 -4.34 20.95
N GLU A 100 -0.83 -4.96 20.35
CA GLU A 100 0.40 -5.29 21.07
C GLU A 100 1.20 -4.01 21.29
N PRO A 101 1.63 -3.73 22.53
CA PRO A 101 2.50 -2.60 22.82
C PRO A 101 3.78 -2.74 22.01
N CYS A 102 4.09 -1.74 21.22
CA CYS A 102 5.27 -1.70 20.39
C CYS A 102 5.96 -0.35 20.60
N ALA A 103 7.25 -0.41 20.87
CA ALA A 103 8.05 0.80 21.02
C ALA A 103 8.27 1.43 19.63
N LEU A 104 7.71 2.61 19.45
CA LEU A 104 7.90 3.44 18.27
C LEU A 104 8.41 4.79 18.72
N ASN A 105 9.58 5.19 18.26
CA ASN A 105 10.17 6.49 18.52
C ASN A 105 10.36 7.25 17.22
N ALA A 106 9.74 8.43 17.14
CA ALA A 106 9.88 9.32 16.01
C ALA A 106 9.98 10.78 16.47
N GLU A 107 10.87 11.52 15.87
CA GLU A 107 11.01 12.96 16.07
C GLU A 107 10.18 13.70 15.05
N PHE A 108 9.51 14.76 15.49
CA PHE A 108 8.74 15.66 14.67
C PHE A 108 9.32 17.06 14.72
N SER A 109 9.40 17.71 13.56
CA SER A 109 9.78 19.11 13.47
C SER A 109 8.98 19.81 12.36
N THR A 110 8.89 21.13 12.48
CA THR A 110 8.21 21.99 11.50
C THR A 110 9.26 22.80 10.74
N GLY A 111 9.30 22.63 9.43
CA GLY A 111 10.07 23.44 8.53
C GLY A 111 9.31 24.73 8.14
N ILE A 112 9.80 25.45 7.13
CA ILE A 112 9.18 26.71 6.67
C ILE A 112 7.86 26.44 5.94
N ALA A 113 7.78 25.34 5.17
CA ALA A 113 6.61 24.98 4.35
C ALA A 113 6.22 23.51 4.47
N ASP A 114 6.91 22.75 5.29
CA ASP A 114 6.74 21.31 5.45
C ASP A 114 6.79 20.87 6.91
N TYR A 115 6.21 19.71 7.15
CA TYR A 115 6.44 18.92 8.34
C TYR A 115 7.49 17.85 8.04
N ILE A 116 8.27 17.52 9.05
CA ILE A 116 9.35 16.54 8.96
C ILE A 116 9.17 15.53 10.07
N PHE A 117 9.06 14.27 9.71
CA PHE A 117 9.19 13.16 10.65
C PHE A 117 10.50 12.41 10.40
N HIS A 118 11.20 12.12 11.48
CA HIS A 118 12.35 11.23 11.50
C HIS A 118 12.02 10.01 12.37
N LEU A 119 12.01 8.83 11.77
CA LEU A 119 11.80 7.56 12.47
C LEU A 119 13.12 7.14 13.12
N CYS A 120 13.22 7.29 14.45
CA CYS A 120 14.44 7.07 15.20
C CYS A 120 14.63 5.62 15.62
N ASP A 121 13.54 4.95 16.06
CA ASP A 121 13.58 3.57 16.50
C ASP A 121 12.24 2.87 16.32
N PHE A 122 12.28 1.55 16.25
CA PHE A 122 11.13 0.69 16.15
C PHE A 122 11.41 -0.63 16.86
N ASP A 123 10.42 -1.22 17.50
CA ASP A 123 10.47 -2.47 18.24
C ASP A 123 11.24 -3.58 17.51
N GLY A 124 12.40 -3.92 18.01
CA GLY A 124 13.33 -4.87 17.40
C GLY A 124 14.25 -4.30 16.32
N GLY A 125 14.29 -2.96 16.17
CA GLY A 125 15.20 -2.23 15.30
C GLY A 125 14.60 -1.80 13.97
N LEU A 126 15.18 -0.77 13.38
CA LEU A 126 14.73 -0.19 12.10
C LEU A 126 14.84 -1.15 10.91
N ASP A 127 15.64 -2.21 11.01
CA ASP A 127 15.75 -3.26 10.01
C ASP A 127 14.46 -4.09 9.87
N ARG A 128 13.61 -4.10 10.88
CA ARG A 128 12.29 -4.74 10.86
C ARG A 128 11.20 -3.90 10.19
N VAL A 129 11.41 -2.61 9.99
CA VAL A 129 10.48 -1.76 9.26
C VAL A 129 10.54 -2.11 7.79
N ASP A 130 9.41 -2.50 7.20
CA ASP A 130 9.26 -2.82 5.79
C ASP A 130 8.81 -1.60 4.95
N ALA A 131 7.90 -0.82 5.53
CA ALA A 131 7.44 0.45 4.94
C ALA A 131 6.99 1.39 6.05
N TRP A 132 7.10 2.69 5.81
CA TRP A 132 6.47 3.69 6.65
C TRP A 132 6.00 4.89 5.83
N ALA A 133 5.03 5.62 6.38
CA ALA A 133 4.44 6.77 5.73
C ALA A 133 4.26 7.90 6.75
N ALA A 134 4.45 9.12 6.31
CA ALA A 134 4.13 10.34 7.03
C ALA A 134 2.95 11.06 6.37
N GLY A 135 2.08 11.67 7.16
CA GLY A 135 0.89 12.34 6.66
C GLY A 135 0.00 12.83 7.80
N TYR A 136 -1.32 12.73 7.62
CA TYR A 136 -2.30 13.28 8.57
C TYR A 136 -3.39 12.29 8.91
N PHE A 137 -3.92 12.43 10.13
CA PHE A 137 -5.26 11.96 10.45
C PHE A 137 -6.26 13.09 10.18
N LEU A 138 -7.23 12.80 9.32
CA LEU A 138 -8.33 13.67 9.00
C LEU A 138 -9.60 12.80 8.87
N ASP A 139 -10.70 13.21 9.48
CA ASP A 139 -12.00 12.50 9.46
C ASP A 139 -11.90 11.02 9.85
N GLY A 140 -11.03 10.70 10.81
CA GLY A 140 -10.83 9.34 11.31
C GLY A 140 -9.95 8.43 10.43
N ALA A 141 -9.42 8.94 9.32
CA ALA A 141 -8.57 8.21 8.40
C ALA A 141 -7.14 8.77 8.36
N PHE A 142 -6.16 7.91 8.13
CA PHE A 142 -4.78 8.30 7.86
C PHE A 142 -4.57 8.53 6.37
N HIS A 143 -4.14 9.73 6.02
CA HIS A 143 -3.80 10.14 4.65
C HIS A 143 -2.28 10.23 4.51
N ALA A 144 -1.69 9.27 3.81
CA ALA A 144 -0.26 9.28 3.54
C ALA A 144 0.08 10.37 2.51
N MET A 145 1.07 11.21 2.84
CA MET A 145 1.57 12.27 1.96
C MET A 145 2.99 11.99 1.46
N ALA A 146 3.77 11.26 2.24
CA ALA A 146 5.09 10.78 1.90
C ALA A 146 5.26 9.34 2.37
N GLU A 147 5.94 8.52 1.59
CA GLU A 147 6.15 7.10 1.90
C GLU A 147 7.58 6.67 1.61
N ALA A 148 8.11 5.79 2.44
CA ALA A 148 9.35 5.07 2.21
C ALA A 148 9.14 3.57 2.42
N MET A 149 9.72 2.75 1.54
CA MET A 149 9.58 1.30 1.62
C MET A 149 10.82 0.56 1.13
N ARG A 150 11.03 -0.63 1.66
CA ARG A 150 12.08 -1.53 1.19
C ARG A 150 11.66 -2.20 -0.11
N THR A 151 12.51 -2.11 -1.12
CA THR A 151 12.28 -2.73 -2.42
C THR A 151 13.54 -3.41 -2.92
N HIS A 152 13.43 -4.32 -3.86
CA HIS A 152 14.59 -4.87 -4.56
C HIS A 152 15.38 -3.80 -5.32
N LYS A 153 14.72 -2.75 -5.81
CA LYS A 153 15.35 -1.66 -6.55
C LYS A 153 16.27 -0.82 -5.68
N ASN A 154 15.88 -0.53 -4.44
CA ASN A 154 16.71 0.22 -3.48
C ASN A 154 17.62 -0.66 -2.63
N ARG A 155 17.77 -1.96 -3.00
CA ARG A 155 18.59 -2.96 -2.27
C ARG A 155 18.24 -3.03 -0.76
N GLY A 156 16.96 -2.88 -0.43
CA GLY A 156 16.48 -2.88 0.95
C GLY A 156 16.81 -1.62 1.75
N ARG A 157 17.40 -0.59 1.15
CA ARG A 157 17.59 0.70 1.82
C ARG A 157 16.27 1.44 1.89
N MET A 158 16.10 2.22 2.94
CA MET A 158 14.90 3.02 3.14
C MET A 158 15.30 4.35 3.76
N ASP A 159 14.61 5.41 3.38
CA ASP A 159 14.76 6.70 4.02
C ASP A 159 13.96 6.71 5.32
N PHE A 160 14.56 7.16 6.41
CA PHE A 160 13.92 7.30 7.72
C PHE A 160 13.59 8.76 8.06
N THR A 161 13.71 9.66 7.09
CA THR A 161 13.25 11.05 7.20
C THR A 161 12.28 11.32 6.07
N LEU A 162 11.05 11.71 6.40
CA LEU A 162 10.03 12.08 5.42
C LEU A 162 9.58 13.51 5.62
N HIS A 163 9.46 14.22 4.50
CA HIS A 163 8.97 15.58 4.42
C HIS A 163 7.60 15.58 3.73
N PHE A 164 6.67 16.37 4.23
CA PHE A 164 5.34 16.50 3.62
C PHE A 164 4.74 17.89 3.91
N PRO A 165 3.88 18.41 3.02
CA PRO A 165 3.34 19.76 3.14
C PRO A 165 2.55 19.97 4.43
N ILE A 166 2.58 21.18 4.99
CA ILE A 166 1.74 21.56 6.12
C ILE A 166 0.26 21.52 5.70
N HIS A 167 -0.56 20.88 6.51
CA HIS A 167 -1.98 20.70 6.28
C HIS A 167 -2.78 20.81 7.60
N MET A 168 -4.13 20.90 7.50
CA MET A 168 -5.02 21.10 8.67
C MET A 168 -5.29 19.82 9.49
N GLY A 169 -4.83 18.65 9.06
CA GLY A 169 -4.99 17.40 9.81
C GLY A 169 -3.92 17.23 10.91
N VAL A 170 -4.18 16.30 11.83
CA VAL A 170 -3.19 15.96 12.88
C VAL A 170 -2.02 15.21 12.27
N PRO A 171 -0.79 15.73 12.35
CA PRO A 171 0.38 15.03 11.81
C PRO A 171 0.55 13.64 12.42
N ALA A 172 0.85 12.67 11.61
CA ALA A 172 0.96 11.29 12.04
C ALA A 172 1.88 10.47 11.14
N ILE A 173 2.31 9.34 11.65
CA ILE A 173 3.00 8.33 10.87
C ILE A 173 2.32 6.98 10.98
N ARG A 174 2.47 6.18 9.95
CA ARG A 174 2.12 4.76 9.92
C ARG A 174 3.38 3.96 9.63
N VAL A 175 3.67 2.98 10.45
CA VAL A 175 4.80 2.06 10.28
C VAL A 175 4.28 0.65 10.07
N SER A 176 4.82 -0.03 9.07
CA SER A 176 4.53 -1.45 8.77
C SER A 176 5.81 -2.25 8.91
N ASP A 177 5.77 -3.34 9.68
CA ASP A 177 6.93 -4.20 9.86
C ASP A 177 6.96 -5.38 8.87
N THR A 178 8.07 -6.10 8.87
CA THR A 178 8.27 -7.29 8.04
C THR A 178 7.31 -8.46 8.36
N ALA A 179 6.66 -8.44 9.52
CA ALA A 179 5.61 -9.39 9.89
C ALA A 179 4.21 -8.95 9.41
N GLY A 180 4.09 -7.71 8.89
CA GLY A 180 2.86 -7.13 8.40
C GLY A 180 2.03 -6.43 9.49
N ARG A 181 2.59 -6.21 10.70
CA ARG A 181 1.92 -5.41 11.72
C ARG A 181 1.93 -3.94 11.27
N GLN A 182 0.88 -3.21 11.61
CA GLN A 182 0.77 -1.78 11.34
C GLN A 182 0.59 -1.02 12.64
N LEU A 183 1.40 0.01 12.82
CA LEU A 183 1.33 0.91 13.95
C LEU A 183 1.13 2.33 13.44
N TYR A 184 0.33 3.07 14.19
CA TYR A 184 0.09 4.49 13.95
C TYR A 184 0.58 5.27 15.15
N TYR A 185 1.32 6.32 14.89
CA TYR A 185 1.69 7.33 15.89
C TYR A 185 1.09 8.66 15.45
N ARG A 186 0.35 9.28 16.34
CA ARG A 186 -0.19 10.64 16.17
C ARG A 186 0.56 11.60 17.03
N LEU A 187 0.81 12.77 16.52
CA LEU A 187 1.29 13.86 17.34
C LEU A 187 0.11 14.29 18.23
N GLU A 188 0.26 14.15 19.56
CA GLU A 188 -0.68 14.69 20.52
C GLU A 188 -0.51 16.21 20.59
N GLU A 189 -1.62 16.96 20.64
CA GLU A 189 -1.64 18.42 20.80
C GLU A 189 -1.05 18.86 22.16
#